data_5d9334b1cc9b336d41e9c30818d5e2f9
#
_entry.id   5d9334b1cc9b336d41e9c30818d5e2f9
#
_cell.length_a   1.000
_cell.length_b   1.000
_cell.length_c   1.000
_cell.angle_alpha   90.00
_cell.angle_beta   90.00
_cell.angle_gamma   90.00
#
_symmetry.space_group_name_H-M   'P 1'
#
loop_
_entity.id
_entity.type
_entity.pdbx_description
1 polymer ?
#
loop_
_entity_poly.entity_id
_entity_poly.type
_entity_poly.pdbx_seq_one_letter_code
_entity_poly.pdbx_strand_id
1 'polypeptide(L)'
;MRLPEWAVGPKTAPFPLVMDALMDAGQCFLRLKGIRMDILTEQCSQNLVHEKCVRCNRDTPYTFADDVANRKFYIPGYGQCCEHCYEELMHSAGGSSVKHQAPPAITTALALPYEYAEDEQYQVDRLGELPRKPFYAFVKRAFDIFMSLFALLLLALPMLIIAIAVKVSSPGPVLFKQERVGLNGRQFTILKFRSMCADAEKGGARWSDGDSDTRITRVGRILRKFRLDELPQLFCILAGTMTLIGPRPELACFYREFEKHVHGFSERLKVKPGLTGLAQVNGGYDLSPQEKVRLDVDYIRHRSVGMDLKIIFKTVKVIFTHDGAK
;
A
#
# COMPACT_ATOMS: atom_id res chain seq x y z
N MET A 1 -43.85 46.07 4.33
CA MET A 1 -44.37 44.73 4.68
C MET A 1 -43.18 43.85 5.09
N ARG A 2 -43.04 43.56 6.40
CA ARG A 2 -42.02 42.66 6.93
C ARG A 2 -42.63 41.26 6.96
N LEU A 3 -41.88 40.27 6.45
CA LEU A 3 -42.29 38.86 6.52
C LEU A 3 -42.01 38.32 7.94
N PRO A 4 -42.86 37.43 8.46
CA PRO A 4 -42.76 36.96 9.84
C PRO A 4 -41.66 35.90 10.06
N GLU A 5 -41.09 35.93 11.26
CA GLU A 5 -39.89 35.20 11.73
C GLU A 5 -39.99 33.67 11.86
N TRP A 6 -41.08 33.02 11.47
CA TRP A 6 -41.25 31.57 11.64
C TRP A 6 -40.89 30.71 10.41
N ALA A 7 -40.31 31.31 9.37
CA ALA A 7 -39.94 30.62 8.13
C ALA A 7 -38.49 30.06 8.10
N VAL A 8 -37.78 30.00 9.24
CA VAL A 8 -36.48 29.37 9.32
C VAL A 8 -36.64 27.99 9.95
N GLY A 9 -36.69 26.97 9.08
CA GLY A 9 -36.66 25.56 9.49
C GLY A 9 -35.38 25.20 10.27
N PRO A 10 -35.40 24.12 11.05
CA PRO A 10 -34.27 23.75 11.89
C PRO A 10 -33.05 23.50 11.03
N LYS A 11 -31.95 24.20 11.36
CA LYS A 11 -30.62 23.96 10.79
C LYS A 11 -30.24 22.50 11.08
N THR A 12 -30.17 21.70 10.05
CA THR A 12 -29.56 20.36 10.15
C THR A 12 -28.22 20.47 10.80
N ALA A 13 -28.01 19.70 11.88
CA ALA A 13 -26.74 19.63 12.58
C ALA A 13 -25.62 19.29 11.59
N PRO A 14 -24.46 19.94 11.66
CA PRO A 14 -23.39 19.70 10.71
C PRO A 14 -22.83 18.28 10.91
N PHE A 15 -22.67 17.59 9.81
CA PHE A 15 -22.11 16.24 9.65
C PHE A 15 -20.79 15.94 10.45
N PRO A 16 -19.99 16.91 10.95
CA PRO A 16 -18.87 16.70 11.84
C PRO A 16 -19.21 15.99 13.15
N LEU A 17 -20.38 16.29 13.75
CA LEU A 17 -20.77 15.78 15.08
C LEU A 17 -20.98 14.25 15.12
N VAL A 18 -21.38 13.63 14.02
CA VAL A 18 -21.55 12.17 13.97
C VAL A 18 -20.21 11.47 13.78
N MET A 19 -19.30 12.09 13.05
CA MET A 19 -17.91 11.59 12.91
C MET A 19 -17.14 11.72 14.24
N ASP A 20 -17.36 12.80 14.99
CA ASP A 20 -16.75 13.01 16.30
C ASP A 20 -17.31 12.02 17.33
N ALA A 21 -18.60 11.71 17.31
CA ALA A 21 -19.22 10.70 18.19
C ALA A 21 -18.74 9.27 17.88
N LEU A 22 -18.46 8.93 16.63
CA LEU A 22 -17.87 7.63 16.24
C LEU A 22 -16.38 7.55 16.54
N MET A 23 -15.68 8.68 16.48
CA MET A 23 -14.29 8.81 16.93
C MET A 23 -14.21 8.67 18.46
N ASP A 24 -15.14 9.28 19.20
CA ASP A 24 -15.24 9.18 20.67
C ASP A 24 -15.56 7.76 21.15
N ALA A 25 -16.40 7.01 20.44
CA ALA A 25 -16.68 5.61 20.77
C ALA A 25 -15.42 4.73 20.55
N GLY A 26 -14.65 4.97 19.50
CA GLY A 26 -13.35 4.33 19.27
C GLY A 26 -12.32 4.73 20.34
N GLN A 27 -12.33 5.98 20.76
CA GLN A 27 -11.49 6.52 21.82
C GLN A 27 -11.82 5.91 23.19
N CYS A 28 -13.10 5.68 23.48
CA CYS A 28 -13.54 5.05 24.73
C CYS A 28 -13.08 3.59 24.81
N PHE A 29 -13.08 2.85 23.71
CA PHE A 29 -12.61 1.46 23.66
C PHE A 29 -11.07 1.35 23.83
N LEU A 30 -10.32 2.34 23.36
CA LEU A 30 -8.85 2.41 23.50
C LEU A 30 -8.43 2.90 24.90
N ARG A 31 -9.23 3.79 25.52
CA ARG A 31 -9.01 4.26 26.91
C ARG A 31 -9.14 3.14 27.94
N LEU A 32 -10.00 2.16 27.69
CA LEU A 32 -10.15 0.96 28.55
C LEU A 32 -8.91 0.04 28.54
N LYS A 33 -7.96 0.25 27.60
CA LYS A 33 -6.70 -0.51 27.50
C LYS A 33 -5.46 0.26 27.98
N GLY A 34 -5.61 1.43 28.60
CA GLY A 34 -4.49 2.17 29.20
C GLY A 34 -3.47 2.76 28.21
N ILE A 35 -3.86 2.93 26.94
CA ILE A 35 -2.99 3.50 25.91
C ILE A 35 -3.21 5.00 25.84
N ARG A 36 -2.16 5.79 26.18
CA ARG A 36 -2.18 7.25 26.07
C ARG A 36 -2.29 7.68 24.61
N MET A 37 -3.31 8.46 24.30
CA MET A 37 -3.65 8.86 22.91
C MET A 37 -2.80 10.03 22.37
N ASP A 38 -2.13 10.77 23.21
CA ASP A 38 -1.26 11.89 22.80
C ASP A 38 -0.09 11.40 21.91
N ILE A 39 0.32 10.14 22.09
CA ILE A 39 1.37 9.51 21.28
C ILE A 39 0.87 9.09 19.89
N LEU A 40 -0.42 8.81 19.73
CA LEU A 40 -0.98 8.31 18.45
C LEU A 40 -1.30 9.45 17.46
N THR A 41 -1.63 10.66 17.95
CA THR A 41 -1.88 11.82 17.10
C THR A 41 -0.60 12.46 16.59
N GLU A 42 0.46 12.52 17.40
CA GLU A 42 1.79 12.96 16.95
C GLU A 42 2.46 11.94 16.03
N GLN A 43 2.32 10.65 16.29
CA GLN A 43 2.86 9.60 15.39
C GLN A 43 2.08 9.49 14.07
N CYS A 44 0.81 9.88 14.01
CA CYS A 44 0.03 9.83 12.78
C CYS A 44 0.39 10.97 11.78
N SER A 45 0.97 12.07 12.26
CA SER A 45 1.49 13.16 11.41
C SER A 45 2.93 12.91 10.91
N GLN A 46 3.65 11.95 11.49
CA GLN A 46 5.07 11.71 11.21
C GLN A 46 5.37 10.51 10.31
N ASN A 47 4.37 9.71 9.89
CA ASN A 47 4.58 8.52 9.06
C ASN A 47 4.39 8.77 7.54
N LEU A 48 4.79 9.93 7.04
CA LEU A 48 5.03 10.11 5.60
C LEU A 48 6.32 9.38 5.25
N VAL A 49 6.28 8.52 4.21
CA VAL A 49 7.50 7.89 3.71
C VAL A 49 8.36 8.97 3.09
N HIS A 50 9.39 9.38 3.83
CA HIS A 50 10.42 10.22 3.25
C HIS A 50 11.27 9.40 2.29
N GLU A 51 11.54 9.96 1.13
CA GLU A 51 12.53 9.37 0.24
C GLU A 51 13.90 9.40 0.91
N LYS A 52 14.63 8.32 0.75
CA LYS A 52 16.00 8.24 1.25
C LYS A 52 16.99 8.76 0.21
N CYS A 53 18.01 9.46 0.69
CA CYS A 53 19.11 9.87 -0.15
C CYS A 53 19.72 8.66 -0.85
N VAL A 54 19.78 8.70 -2.17
CA VAL A 54 20.28 7.58 -2.99
C VAL A 54 21.76 7.25 -2.74
N ARG A 55 22.52 8.14 -2.10
CA ARG A 55 23.95 7.97 -1.81
C ARG A 55 24.23 7.49 -0.38
N CYS A 56 23.64 8.12 0.64
CA CYS A 56 23.94 7.83 2.05
C CYS A 56 22.81 7.19 2.83
N ASN A 57 21.67 6.94 2.20
CA ASN A 57 20.45 6.32 2.77
C ASN A 57 19.83 7.07 3.96
N ARG A 58 20.19 8.35 4.20
CA ARG A 58 19.52 9.22 5.17
C ARG A 58 18.17 9.66 4.63
N ASP A 59 17.22 9.91 5.53
CA ASP A 59 15.91 10.45 5.13
C ASP A 59 16.07 11.84 4.53
N THR A 60 15.33 12.12 3.46
CA THR A 60 15.23 13.45 2.84
C THR A 60 13.92 14.11 3.26
N PRO A 61 13.77 15.44 3.15
CA PRO A 61 12.53 16.11 3.51
C PRO A 61 11.36 15.81 2.55
N TYR A 62 11.62 15.10 1.46
CA TYR A 62 10.63 14.81 0.42
C TYR A 62 10.02 13.42 0.57
N THR A 63 8.74 13.32 0.22
CA THR A 63 7.99 12.06 0.18
C THR A 63 7.77 11.62 -1.27
N PHE A 64 7.37 10.37 -1.49
CA PHE A 64 7.02 9.89 -2.82
C PHE A 64 5.81 10.62 -3.45
N ALA A 65 5.01 11.34 -2.63
CA ALA A 65 3.87 12.11 -3.10
C ALA A 65 4.25 13.52 -3.56
N ASP A 66 5.46 14.00 -3.25
CA ASP A 66 5.91 15.33 -3.65
C ASP A 66 6.28 15.33 -5.14
N ASP A 67 5.92 16.41 -5.84
CA ASP A 67 6.27 16.55 -7.25
C ASP A 67 7.79 16.73 -7.42
N VAL A 68 8.40 15.92 -8.24
CA VAL A 68 9.84 15.93 -8.54
C VAL A 68 10.31 17.31 -9.03
N ALA A 69 9.46 18.04 -9.76
CA ALA A 69 9.77 19.39 -10.24
C ALA A 69 9.98 20.42 -9.11
N ASN A 70 9.42 20.18 -7.93
CA ASN A 70 9.48 21.06 -6.77
C ASN A 70 10.53 20.62 -5.74
N ARG A 71 11.28 19.56 -6.00
CA ARG A 71 12.26 19.01 -5.07
C ARG A 71 13.62 19.64 -5.24
N LYS A 72 14.19 20.14 -4.16
CA LYS A 72 15.62 20.50 -4.11
C LYS A 72 16.48 19.24 -4.04
N PHE A 73 17.68 19.31 -4.56
CA PHE A 73 18.66 18.21 -4.52
C PHE A 73 18.22 16.91 -5.25
N TYR A 74 17.27 17.02 -6.15
CA TYR A 74 16.92 15.92 -7.06
C TYR A 74 17.82 15.95 -8.30
N ILE A 75 18.43 14.82 -8.63
CA ILE A 75 19.28 14.69 -9.82
C ILE A 75 18.56 13.80 -10.82
N PRO A 76 18.14 14.31 -11.99
CA PRO A 76 17.49 13.53 -13.04
C PRO A 76 18.31 12.28 -13.42
N GLY A 77 17.67 11.12 -13.45
CA GLY A 77 18.33 9.83 -13.71
C GLY A 77 19.13 9.25 -12.55
N TYR A 78 19.29 9.99 -11.46
CA TYR A 78 20.02 9.54 -10.26
C TYR A 78 19.10 9.37 -9.03
N GLY A 79 18.20 10.33 -8.80
CA GLY A 79 17.23 10.32 -7.72
C GLY A 79 17.41 11.43 -6.69
N GLN A 80 16.69 11.32 -5.57
CA GLN A 80 16.70 12.31 -4.49
C GLN A 80 17.97 12.18 -3.64
N CYS A 81 18.73 13.28 -3.50
CA CYS A 81 19.86 13.38 -2.61
C CYS A 81 19.49 14.17 -1.34
N CYS A 82 20.19 13.96 -0.22
CA CYS A 82 20.23 14.92 0.86
C CYS A 82 21.17 16.07 0.46
N GLU A 83 21.02 17.24 1.11
CA GLU A 83 21.79 18.44 0.81
C GLU A 83 23.31 18.18 0.79
N HIS A 84 23.84 17.55 1.81
CA HIS A 84 25.26 17.22 1.93
C HIS A 84 25.80 16.36 0.77
N CYS A 85 25.09 15.29 0.40
CA CYS A 85 25.50 14.44 -0.71
C CYS A 85 25.36 15.11 -2.08
N TYR A 86 24.39 16.02 -2.22
CA TYR A 86 24.21 16.80 -3.43
C TYR A 86 25.36 17.79 -3.61
N GLU A 87 25.73 18.53 -2.56
CA GLU A 87 26.85 19.46 -2.58
C GLU A 87 28.17 18.77 -2.87
N GLU A 88 28.46 17.63 -2.22
CA GLU A 88 29.66 16.85 -2.51
C GLU A 88 29.72 16.41 -3.98
N LEU A 89 28.58 15.99 -4.57
CA LEU A 89 28.51 15.59 -5.96
C LEU A 89 28.74 16.78 -6.90
N MET A 90 28.18 17.95 -6.57
CA MET A 90 28.35 19.16 -7.37
C MET A 90 29.77 19.75 -7.25
N HIS A 91 30.38 19.70 -6.07
CA HIS A 91 31.76 20.13 -5.88
C HIS A 91 32.77 19.20 -6.57
N SER A 92 32.51 17.91 -6.61
CA SER A 92 33.36 16.95 -7.35
C SER A 92 33.18 17.04 -8.86
N ALA A 93 32.08 17.60 -9.36
CA ALA A 93 31.81 17.84 -10.78
C ALA A 93 32.44 19.11 -11.35
N GLY A 94 33.03 19.97 -10.53
CA GLY A 94 33.59 21.29 -10.89
C GLY A 94 35.00 21.27 -11.56
N GLY A 95 35.48 20.13 -12.04
CA GLY A 95 36.74 20.06 -12.72
C GLY A 95 36.88 18.82 -13.60
N SER A 96 36.64 19.02 -14.90
CA SER A 96 36.82 18.03 -16.00
C SER A 96 35.59 17.15 -16.28
N SER A 97 35.25 17.08 -17.57
CA SER A 97 34.22 16.26 -18.15
C SER A 97 34.26 14.81 -17.61
N VAL A 98 33.52 14.57 -16.56
CA VAL A 98 33.34 13.23 -16.01
C VAL A 98 32.34 12.52 -16.90
N LYS A 99 32.85 11.60 -17.72
CA LYS A 99 32.03 10.50 -18.24
C LYS A 99 31.32 9.89 -17.01
N HIS A 100 30.00 9.86 -17.08
CA HIS A 100 29.16 9.27 -16.04
C HIS A 100 29.56 7.81 -15.76
N GLN A 101 30.57 7.61 -14.92
CA GLN A 101 30.70 6.35 -14.22
C GLN A 101 29.85 6.49 -12.96
N ALA A 102 28.70 5.83 -12.98
CA ALA A 102 27.91 5.63 -11.78
C ALA A 102 28.83 5.12 -10.66
N PRO A 103 28.74 5.66 -9.41
CA PRO A 103 29.46 5.07 -8.30
C PRO A 103 29.10 3.60 -8.21
N PRO A 104 30.01 2.73 -7.70
CA PRO A 104 29.71 1.31 -7.59
C PRO A 104 28.39 1.23 -6.80
N ALA A 105 27.36 0.88 -7.51
CA ALA A 105 26.08 0.65 -6.93
C ALA A 105 26.29 -0.40 -5.84
N ILE A 106 25.80 -0.11 -4.62
CA ILE A 106 25.33 -1.18 -3.78
C ILE A 106 24.08 -1.69 -4.51
N THR A 107 24.31 -2.24 -5.65
CA THR A 107 23.37 -2.90 -6.53
C THR A 107 23.33 -4.35 -6.09
N THR A 108 22.66 -4.59 -4.98
CA THR A 108 21.74 -5.70 -5.09
C THR A 108 20.62 -5.14 -5.98
N ALA A 109 20.84 -5.19 -7.30
CA ALA A 109 19.82 -4.87 -8.26
C ALA A 109 18.59 -5.66 -7.81
N LEU A 110 17.50 -4.96 -7.54
CA LEU A 110 16.26 -5.60 -7.19
C LEU A 110 15.91 -6.44 -8.42
N ALA A 111 16.15 -7.75 -8.36
CA ALA A 111 15.88 -8.64 -9.48
C ALA A 111 14.37 -8.61 -9.70
N LEU A 112 13.95 -7.79 -10.64
CA LEU A 112 12.55 -7.71 -11.07
C LEU A 112 12.32 -8.81 -12.10
N PRO A 113 11.16 -9.46 -12.10
CA PRO A 113 10.81 -10.47 -13.09
C PRO A 113 10.43 -9.85 -14.45
N TYR A 114 10.68 -8.55 -14.64
CA TYR A 114 10.31 -7.78 -15.82
C TYR A 114 11.57 -7.19 -16.45
N GLU A 115 11.79 -7.46 -17.73
CA GLU A 115 12.74 -6.75 -18.55
C GLU A 115 12.03 -5.54 -19.13
N TYR A 116 12.54 -4.35 -18.83
CA TYR A 116 12.10 -3.12 -19.48
C TYR A 116 13.03 -2.87 -20.67
N ALA A 117 12.46 -2.65 -21.85
CA ALA A 117 13.25 -2.12 -22.94
C ALA A 117 13.82 -0.76 -22.53
N GLU A 118 15.11 -0.51 -22.75
CA GLU A 118 15.83 0.67 -22.24
C GLU A 118 15.19 2.00 -22.68
N ASP A 119 14.42 2.00 -23.78
CA ASP A 119 13.79 3.18 -24.38
C ASP A 119 12.26 3.29 -24.11
N GLU A 120 11.64 2.32 -23.42
CA GLU A 120 10.19 2.30 -23.24
C GLU A 120 9.78 2.96 -21.91
N GLN A 121 9.62 4.29 -21.95
CA GLN A 121 9.00 5.05 -20.87
C GLN A 121 7.49 5.02 -21.02
N TYR A 122 6.80 4.27 -20.18
CA TYR A 122 5.35 4.26 -20.13
C TYR A 122 4.84 5.38 -19.24
N GLN A 123 3.99 6.24 -19.78
CA GLN A 123 3.37 7.31 -19.00
C GLN A 123 1.92 6.98 -18.67
N VAL A 124 1.60 7.02 -17.39
CA VAL A 124 0.24 6.86 -16.89
C VAL A 124 -0.49 8.20 -16.97
N ASP A 125 -1.75 8.16 -17.40
CA ASP A 125 -2.61 9.34 -17.33
C ASP A 125 -2.77 9.82 -15.89
N ARG A 126 -2.35 11.02 -15.60
CA ARG A 126 -2.51 11.63 -14.28
C ARG A 126 -3.98 11.75 -13.90
N LEU A 127 -4.30 11.37 -12.68
CA LEU A 127 -5.67 11.39 -12.14
C LEU A 127 -6.03 12.77 -11.60
N GLY A 128 -5.48 13.85 -11.81
CA GLY A 128 -5.86 15.15 -11.26
C GLY A 128 -6.44 15.05 -9.82
N GLU A 129 -7.26 16.02 -9.43
CA GLU A 129 -8.02 15.94 -8.19
C GLU A 129 -9.19 14.95 -8.32
N LEU A 130 -9.26 14.01 -7.38
CA LEU A 130 -10.34 13.02 -7.39
C LEU A 130 -11.63 13.64 -6.88
N PRO A 131 -12.77 13.43 -7.59
CA PRO A 131 -14.04 13.93 -7.12
C PRO A 131 -14.39 13.33 -5.76
N ARG A 132 -14.84 14.18 -4.84
CA ARG A 132 -15.34 13.76 -3.53
C ARG A 132 -16.63 12.98 -3.72
N LYS A 133 -16.67 11.73 -3.29
CA LYS A 133 -17.84 10.84 -3.33
C LYS A 133 -18.21 10.42 -1.89
N PRO A 134 -18.76 11.34 -1.06
CA PRO A 134 -18.93 11.07 0.39
C PRO A 134 -19.86 9.90 0.66
N PHE A 135 -20.96 9.79 -0.07
CA PHE A 135 -21.89 8.66 0.06
C PHE A 135 -21.21 7.32 -0.28
N TYR A 136 -20.49 7.25 -1.40
CA TYR A 136 -19.73 6.07 -1.76
C TYR A 136 -18.69 5.72 -0.69
N ALA A 137 -17.95 6.71 -0.18
CA ALA A 137 -16.92 6.50 0.84
C ALA A 137 -17.53 5.95 2.14
N PHE A 138 -18.70 6.45 2.54
CA PHE A 138 -19.45 5.97 3.71
C PHE A 138 -19.91 4.51 3.50
N VAL A 139 -20.60 4.22 2.39
CA VAL A 139 -21.09 2.86 2.07
C VAL A 139 -19.92 1.89 2.00
N LYS A 140 -18.84 2.26 1.32
CA LYS A 140 -17.64 1.45 1.21
C LYS A 140 -17.03 1.14 2.60
N ARG A 141 -16.91 2.14 3.47
CA ARG A 141 -16.36 1.95 4.81
C ARG A 141 -17.25 1.08 5.69
N ALA A 142 -18.56 1.28 5.66
CA ALA A 142 -19.51 0.43 6.37
C ALA A 142 -19.42 -1.03 5.89
N PHE A 143 -19.33 -1.23 4.59
CA PHE A 143 -19.16 -2.55 3.97
C PHE A 143 -17.80 -3.19 4.38
N ASP A 144 -16.71 -2.44 4.33
CA ASP A 144 -15.38 -2.90 4.76
C ASP A 144 -15.41 -3.42 6.21
N ILE A 145 -16.03 -2.65 7.13
CA ILE A 145 -16.13 -3.03 8.54
C ILE A 145 -16.99 -4.28 8.71
N PHE A 146 -18.21 -4.26 8.13
CA PHE A 146 -19.16 -5.36 8.27
C PHE A 146 -18.57 -6.67 7.73
N MET A 147 -18.06 -6.65 6.50
CA MET A 147 -17.51 -7.85 5.87
C MET A 147 -16.25 -8.36 6.55
N SER A 148 -15.40 -7.45 7.04
CA SER A 148 -14.19 -7.86 7.77
C SER A 148 -14.53 -8.49 9.12
N LEU A 149 -15.49 -7.93 9.86
CA LEU A 149 -15.96 -8.54 11.13
C LEU A 149 -16.63 -9.88 10.88
N PHE A 150 -17.50 -9.97 9.89
CA PHE A 150 -18.17 -11.20 9.51
C PHE A 150 -17.16 -12.28 9.11
N ALA A 151 -16.19 -11.94 8.26
CA ALA A 151 -15.15 -12.87 7.83
C ALA A 151 -14.25 -13.31 8.99
N LEU A 152 -13.86 -12.40 9.89
CA LEU A 152 -13.06 -12.74 11.08
C LEU A 152 -13.82 -13.68 12.03
N LEU A 153 -15.12 -13.47 12.23
CA LEU A 153 -15.94 -14.35 13.05
C LEU A 153 -16.08 -15.74 12.43
N LEU A 154 -16.40 -15.81 11.14
CA LEU A 154 -16.56 -17.05 10.39
C LEU A 154 -15.25 -17.84 10.30
N LEU A 155 -14.13 -17.15 10.08
CA LEU A 155 -12.83 -17.75 9.87
C LEU A 155 -11.98 -17.84 11.15
N ALA A 156 -12.53 -17.51 12.34
CA ALA A 156 -11.78 -17.54 13.58
C ALA A 156 -11.14 -18.91 13.87
N LEU A 157 -11.93 -20.00 13.73
CA LEU A 157 -11.44 -21.36 13.92
C LEU A 157 -10.44 -21.79 12.84
N PRO A 158 -10.70 -21.63 11.54
CA PRO A 158 -9.69 -21.83 10.50
C PRO A 158 -8.39 -21.05 10.73
N MET A 159 -8.48 -19.77 11.11
CA MET A 159 -7.31 -18.95 11.39
C MET A 159 -6.50 -19.46 12.59
N LEU A 160 -7.16 -19.97 13.62
CA LEU A 160 -6.49 -20.61 14.77
C LEU A 160 -5.75 -21.88 14.33
N ILE A 161 -6.38 -22.73 13.52
CA ILE A 161 -5.75 -23.95 12.98
C ILE A 161 -4.52 -23.59 12.13
N ILE A 162 -4.64 -22.57 11.26
CA ILE A 162 -3.52 -22.07 10.47
C ILE A 162 -2.40 -21.56 11.37
N ALA A 163 -2.73 -20.79 12.42
CA ALA A 163 -1.76 -20.26 13.36
C ALA A 163 -0.94 -21.38 14.02
N ILE A 164 -1.60 -22.46 14.46
CA ILE A 164 -0.96 -23.64 15.03
C ILE A 164 -0.08 -24.33 13.98
N ALA A 165 -0.60 -24.57 12.77
CA ALA A 165 0.15 -25.21 11.70
C ALA A 165 1.42 -24.41 11.33
N VAL A 166 1.33 -23.08 11.24
CA VAL A 166 2.50 -22.19 10.99
C VAL A 166 3.50 -22.30 12.15
N LYS A 167 3.03 -22.31 13.39
CA LYS A 167 3.91 -22.38 14.57
C LYS A 167 4.67 -23.69 14.64
N VAL A 168 4.03 -24.80 14.30
CA VAL A 168 4.64 -26.15 14.31
C VAL A 168 5.56 -26.35 13.12
N SER A 169 5.26 -25.75 11.96
CA SER A 169 6.01 -25.98 10.71
C SER A 169 7.40 -25.37 10.70
N SER A 170 7.63 -24.30 11.46
CA SER A 170 8.93 -23.62 11.50
C SER A 170 9.09 -22.73 12.75
N PRO A 171 10.32 -22.52 13.28
CA PRO A 171 10.58 -21.65 14.41
C PRO A 171 10.28 -20.18 14.07
N GLY A 172 9.79 -19.41 15.06
CA GLY A 172 9.54 -17.96 14.94
C GLY A 172 8.07 -17.54 15.15
N PRO A 173 7.72 -16.27 14.87
CA PRO A 173 6.37 -15.74 15.06
C PRO A 173 5.38 -16.32 14.04
N VAL A 174 4.11 -16.44 14.44
CA VAL A 174 3.01 -16.91 13.56
C VAL A 174 2.69 -15.86 12.48
N LEU A 175 2.67 -14.59 12.89
CA LEU A 175 2.37 -13.47 12.00
C LEU A 175 3.67 -12.84 11.49
N PHE A 176 3.69 -12.59 10.19
CA PHE A 176 4.69 -11.80 9.50
C PHE A 176 4.17 -10.37 9.37
N LYS A 177 5.02 -9.40 9.67
CA LYS A 177 4.75 -7.97 9.58
C LYS A 177 5.65 -7.36 8.52
N GLN A 178 5.08 -6.60 7.61
CA GLN A 178 5.85 -5.95 6.55
C GLN A 178 5.31 -4.54 6.30
N GLU A 179 6.21 -3.58 6.15
CA GLU A 179 5.85 -2.21 5.81
C GLU A 179 5.52 -2.10 4.32
N ARG A 180 4.41 -1.44 4.03
CA ARG A 180 3.91 -1.18 2.67
C ARG A 180 3.52 0.28 2.53
N VAL A 181 3.50 0.75 1.27
CA VAL A 181 3.05 2.10 0.95
C VAL A 181 1.54 2.11 0.75
N GLY A 182 0.87 3.01 1.43
CA GLY A 182 -0.59 3.18 1.39
C GLY A 182 -1.03 4.56 0.90
N LEU A 183 -2.22 4.97 1.32
CA LEU A 183 -2.85 6.23 0.91
C LEU A 183 -1.91 7.43 1.08
N ASN A 184 -1.78 8.23 0.03
CA ASN A 184 -0.93 9.43 -0.01
C ASN A 184 0.53 9.16 0.37
N GLY A 185 1.06 7.99 0.04
CA GLY A 185 2.45 7.63 0.31
C GLY A 185 2.75 7.28 1.77
N ARG A 186 1.75 7.21 2.67
CA ARG A 186 1.97 6.86 4.09
C ARG A 186 2.32 5.38 4.23
N GLN A 187 3.35 5.08 4.99
CA GLN A 187 3.66 3.70 5.35
C GLN A 187 2.64 3.14 6.35
N PHE A 188 2.36 1.87 6.20
CA PHE A 188 1.59 1.10 7.16
C PHE A 188 2.08 -0.34 7.20
N THR A 189 1.86 -1.01 8.30
CA THR A 189 2.24 -2.42 8.47
C THR A 189 1.11 -3.33 8.03
N ILE A 190 1.35 -4.18 7.03
CA ILE A 190 0.46 -5.30 6.72
C ILE A 190 0.76 -6.50 7.62
N LEU A 191 -0.28 -7.28 7.90
CA LEU A 191 -0.21 -8.52 8.66
C LEU A 191 -0.50 -9.69 7.73
N LYS A 192 0.35 -10.72 7.80
CA LYS A 192 0.14 -12.00 7.08
C LYS A 192 0.47 -13.16 7.99
N PHE A 193 -0.06 -14.34 7.72
CA PHE A 193 0.53 -15.55 8.28
C PHE A 193 1.90 -15.77 7.64
N ARG A 194 2.87 -16.19 8.46
CA ARG A 194 4.20 -16.50 7.96
C ARG A 194 4.15 -17.70 7.03
N SER A 195 4.48 -17.50 5.77
CA SER A 195 4.53 -18.53 4.73
C SER A 195 5.96 -18.89 4.31
N MET A 196 6.94 -18.11 4.76
CA MET A 196 8.37 -18.31 4.46
C MET A 196 9.17 -18.60 5.73
N CYS A 197 10.39 -19.12 5.59
CA CYS A 197 11.31 -19.32 6.71
C CYS A 197 11.69 -17.96 7.34
N ALA A 198 12.14 -17.99 8.61
CA ALA A 198 12.41 -16.76 9.37
C ALA A 198 13.51 -15.88 8.74
N ASP A 199 14.39 -16.48 7.98
CA ASP A 199 15.55 -15.83 7.35
C ASP A 199 15.31 -15.40 5.90
N ALA A 200 14.10 -15.54 5.39
CA ALA A 200 13.74 -15.31 3.98
C ALA A 200 14.10 -13.91 3.46
N GLU A 201 14.09 -12.89 4.32
CA GLU A 201 14.36 -11.49 3.96
C GLU A 201 15.71 -10.96 4.50
N LYS A 202 16.59 -11.80 5.08
CA LYS A 202 17.91 -11.36 5.56
C LYS A 202 18.78 -10.73 4.47
N GLY A 203 18.54 -11.09 3.21
CA GLY A 203 19.22 -10.50 2.04
C GLY A 203 18.50 -9.31 1.40
N GLY A 204 17.50 -8.72 2.09
CA GLY A 204 16.66 -7.64 1.54
C GLY A 204 15.39 -8.14 0.85
N ALA A 205 14.57 -7.18 0.40
CA ALA A 205 13.33 -7.47 -0.33
C ALA A 205 13.64 -8.08 -1.69
N ARG A 206 13.11 -9.27 -1.97
CA ARG A 206 13.24 -9.94 -3.27
C ARG A 206 11.87 -10.33 -3.79
N TRP A 207 11.72 -10.27 -5.10
CA TRP A 207 10.51 -10.80 -5.74
C TRP A 207 10.42 -12.32 -5.48
N SER A 208 9.20 -12.84 -5.37
CA SER A 208 9.02 -14.28 -5.15
C SER A 208 9.07 -15.01 -6.49
N ASP A 209 9.87 -16.08 -6.53
CA ASP A 209 10.01 -16.95 -7.71
C ASP A 209 8.82 -17.93 -7.88
N GLY A 210 7.68 -17.62 -7.25
CA GLY A 210 6.49 -18.47 -7.28
C GLY A 210 6.70 -19.78 -6.53
N ASP A 211 6.22 -20.90 -7.11
CA ASP A 211 6.26 -22.21 -6.48
C ASP A 211 7.67 -22.79 -6.31
N SER A 212 8.64 -22.32 -7.09
CA SER A 212 10.06 -22.73 -7.02
C SER A 212 10.84 -22.05 -5.91
N ASP A 213 10.27 -21.05 -5.20
CA ASP A 213 10.94 -20.30 -4.15
C ASP A 213 11.23 -21.20 -2.92
N THR A 214 12.51 -21.53 -2.73
CA THR A 214 12.98 -22.41 -1.65
C THR A 214 12.77 -21.84 -0.25
N ARG A 215 12.49 -20.54 -0.14
CA ARG A 215 12.19 -19.86 1.14
C ARG A 215 10.80 -20.20 1.67
N ILE A 216 9.91 -20.73 0.82
CA ILE A 216 8.53 -21.03 1.19
C ILE A 216 8.46 -22.35 1.96
N THR A 217 7.83 -22.33 3.15
CA THR A 217 7.61 -23.53 3.95
C THR A 217 6.55 -24.43 3.29
N ARG A 218 6.50 -25.74 3.67
CA ARG A 218 5.47 -26.66 3.15
C ARG A 218 4.04 -26.17 3.45
N VAL A 219 3.81 -25.71 4.68
CA VAL A 219 2.54 -25.09 5.07
C VAL A 219 2.31 -23.77 4.32
N GLY A 220 3.36 -22.96 4.19
CA GLY A 220 3.32 -21.68 3.47
C GLY A 220 2.90 -21.83 2.01
N ARG A 221 3.31 -22.91 1.33
CA ARG A 221 2.90 -23.18 -0.07
C ARG A 221 1.40 -23.36 -0.18
N ILE A 222 0.79 -24.11 0.74
CA ILE A 222 -0.67 -24.29 0.79
C ILE A 222 -1.35 -22.94 1.08
N LEU A 223 -0.86 -22.19 2.07
CA LEU A 223 -1.45 -20.90 2.44
C LEU A 223 -1.42 -19.91 1.28
N ARG A 224 -0.32 -19.81 0.54
CA ARG A 224 -0.16 -18.92 -0.61
C ARG A 224 -1.05 -19.32 -1.77
N LYS A 225 -1.11 -20.63 -2.09
CA LYS A 225 -1.97 -21.15 -3.15
C LYS A 225 -3.44 -20.75 -2.97
N PHE A 226 -3.94 -20.79 -1.73
CA PHE A 226 -5.32 -20.41 -1.39
C PHE A 226 -5.44 -18.97 -0.85
N ARG A 227 -4.37 -18.18 -0.85
CA ARG A 227 -4.29 -16.82 -0.29
C ARG A 227 -4.71 -16.71 1.18
N LEU A 228 -4.65 -17.81 1.92
CA LEU A 228 -5.00 -17.88 3.33
C LEU A 228 -3.99 -17.14 4.22
N ASP A 229 -2.76 -16.97 3.73
CA ASP A 229 -1.74 -16.17 4.38
C ASP A 229 -2.14 -14.69 4.51
N GLU A 230 -3.03 -14.19 3.68
CA GLU A 230 -3.48 -12.80 3.67
C GLU A 230 -4.68 -12.51 4.61
N LEU A 231 -5.30 -13.53 5.22
CA LEU A 231 -6.45 -13.35 6.12
C LEU A 231 -6.20 -12.36 7.28
N PRO A 232 -5.01 -12.28 7.91
CA PRO A 232 -4.75 -11.30 8.95
C PRO A 232 -4.84 -9.84 8.47
N GLN A 233 -4.83 -9.55 7.17
CA GLN A 233 -5.02 -8.20 6.66
C GLN A 233 -6.43 -7.66 6.93
N LEU A 234 -7.41 -8.50 7.25
CA LEU A 234 -8.73 -8.08 7.73
C LEU A 234 -8.64 -7.17 8.96
N PHE A 235 -7.64 -7.37 9.82
CA PHE A 235 -7.37 -6.45 10.94
C PHE A 235 -6.88 -5.07 10.44
N CYS A 236 -6.11 -5.02 9.36
CA CYS A 236 -5.67 -3.76 8.75
C CYS A 236 -6.86 -3.00 8.12
N ILE A 237 -7.84 -3.73 7.58
CA ILE A 237 -9.07 -3.14 7.04
C ILE A 237 -9.92 -2.57 8.18
N LEU A 238 -10.09 -3.28 9.28
CA LEU A 238 -10.79 -2.78 10.47
C LEU A 238 -10.11 -1.54 11.05
N ALA A 239 -8.78 -1.54 11.13
CA ALA A 239 -7.99 -0.38 11.56
C ALA A 239 -8.09 0.81 10.59
N GLY A 240 -8.55 0.59 9.35
CA GLY A 240 -8.76 1.64 8.35
C GLY A 240 -7.52 2.02 7.53
N THR A 241 -6.41 1.30 7.69
CA THR A 241 -5.21 1.48 6.85
C THR A 241 -5.37 0.85 5.47
N MET A 242 -6.25 -0.16 5.35
CA MET A 242 -6.64 -0.83 4.12
C MET A 242 -8.16 -0.78 3.89
N THR A 243 -8.58 -1.22 2.71
CA THR A 243 -9.97 -1.48 2.30
C THR A 243 -10.06 -2.89 1.70
N LEU A 244 -11.25 -3.45 1.56
CA LEU A 244 -11.42 -4.72 0.87
C LEU A 244 -11.00 -4.61 -0.61
N ILE A 245 -11.43 -3.52 -1.27
CA ILE A 245 -11.23 -3.34 -2.72
C ILE A 245 -10.44 -2.07 -2.99
N GLY A 246 -9.28 -2.21 -3.62
CA GLY A 246 -8.38 -1.13 -3.99
C GLY A 246 -7.09 -1.64 -4.64
N PRO A 247 -6.19 -0.75 -5.05
CA PRO A 247 -4.87 -1.14 -5.53
C PRO A 247 -4.09 -1.96 -4.51
N ARG A 248 -3.37 -3.00 -4.96
CA ARG A 248 -2.53 -3.80 -4.07
C ARG A 248 -1.36 -2.98 -3.53
N PRO A 249 -1.11 -2.95 -2.20
CA PRO A 249 0.02 -2.20 -1.65
C PRO A 249 1.35 -2.88 -1.98
N GLU A 250 2.33 -2.09 -2.42
CA GLU A 250 3.67 -2.57 -2.75
C GLU A 250 4.70 -2.04 -1.74
N LEU A 251 5.91 -2.62 -1.76
CA LEU A 251 7.05 -2.13 -1.00
C LEU A 251 7.56 -0.80 -1.56
N ALA A 252 8.10 0.07 -0.71
CA ALA A 252 8.66 1.35 -1.11
C ALA A 252 9.80 1.21 -2.14
N CYS A 253 10.61 0.15 -2.04
CA CYS A 253 11.67 -0.13 -3.02
C CYS A 253 11.11 -0.45 -4.41
N PHE A 254 9.98 -1.18 -4.49
CA PHE A 254 9.32 -1.47 -5.76
C PHE A 254 8.67 -0.22 -6.36
N TYR A 255 8.07 0.65 -5.54
CA TYR A 255 7.56 1.94 -6.04
C TYR A 255 8.66 2.75 -6.70
N ARG A 256 9.82 2.85 -6.06
CA ARG A 256 10.98 3.58 -6.61
C ARG A 256 11.46 2.99 -7.93
N GLU A 257 11.49 1.67 -8.02
CA GLU A 257 11.96 1.00 -9.21
C GLU A 257 10.96 1.14 -10.36
N PHE A 258 9.68 0.91 -10.08
CA PHE A 258 8.64 1.02 -11.10
C PHE A 258 8.45 2.45 -11.61
N GLU A 259 8.57 3.48 -10.76
CA GLU A 259 8.43 4.88 -11.17
C GLU A 259 9.52 5.32 -12.17
N LYS A 260 10.68 4.65 -12.21
CA LYS A 260 11.73 4.92 -13.20
C LYS A 260 11.29 4.58 -14.64
N HIS A 261 10.50 3.53 -14.78
CA HIS A 261 10.07 2.99 -16.07
C HIS A 261 8.61 3.30 -16.40
N VAL A 262 7.80 3.52 -15.36
CA VAL A 262 6.35 3.75 -15.45
C VAL A 262 6.03 5.05 -14.74
N HIS A 263 6.15 6.18 -15.44
CA HIS A 263 5.87 7.50 -14.87
C HIS A 263 4.41 7.63 -14.45
N GLY A 264 4.19 7.97 -13.18
CA GLY A 264 2.87 8.06 -12.57
C GLY A 264 2.39 6.74 -11.96
N PHE A 265 3.28 5.78 -11.70
CA PHE A 265 2.95 4.57 -10.94
C PHE A 265 2.40 4.91 -9.55
N SER A 266 2.80 6.04 -8.98
CA SER A 266 2.31 6.57 -7.69
C SER A 266 0.86 7.08 -7.71
N GLU A 267 0.24 7.28 -8.89
CA GLU A 267 -1.17 7.68 -8.98
C GLU A 267 -2.12 6.72 -8.25
N ARG A 268 -1.74 5.47 -8.14
CA ARG A 268 -2.47 4.43 -7.39
C ARG A 268 -2.53 4.68 -5.88
N LEU A 269 -1.68 5.56 -5.34
CA LEU A 269 -1.66 5.95 -3.93
C LEU A 269 -2.73 6.97 -3.55
N LYS A 270 -3.48 7.49 -4.50
CA LYS A 270 -4.58 8.45 -4.27
C LYS A 270 -5.80 7.85 -3.59
N VAL A 271 -5.83 6.52 -3.41
CA VAL A 271 -6.87 5.80 -2.66
C VAL A 271 -6.24 4.82 -1.68
N LYS A 272 -7.04 4.33 -0.71
CA LYS A 272 -6.56 3.30 0.23
C LYS A 272 -6.22 2.01 -0.53
N PRO A 273 -5.14 1.32 -0.14
CA PRO A 273 -4.80 0.03 -0.69
C PRO A 273 -5.84 -1.03 -0.33
N GLY A 274 -6.05 -1.99 -1.26
CA GLY A 274 -7.03 -3.06 -1.13
C GLY A 274 -6.43 -4.42 -0.84
N LEU A 275 -7.24 -5.29 -0.21
CA LEU A 275 -6.96 -6.71 -0.10
C LEU A 275 -7.11 -7.39 -1.47
N THR A 276 -8.16 -7.01 -2.20
CA THR A 276 -8.36 -7.33 -3.63
C THR A 276 -8.54 -6.05 -4.44
N GLY A 277 -8.49 -6.14 -5.77
CA GLY A 277 -8.64 -4.99 -6.65
C GLY A 277 -8.72 -5.39 -8.12
N LEU A 278 -8.94 -4.41 -8.98
CA LEU A 278 -9.17 -4.66 -10.40
C LEU A 278 -7.98 -5.35 -11.07
N ALA A 279 -6.75 -4.94 -10.77
CA ALA A 279 -5.55 -5.57 -11.28
C ALA A 279 -5.40 -7.02 -10.77
N GLN A 280 -5.68 -7.26 -9.46
CA GLN A 280 -5.57 -8.59 -8.88
C GLN A 280 -6.52 -9.62 -9.50
N VAL A 281 -7.73 -9.20 -9.90
CA VAL A 281 -8.74 -10.10 -10.49
C VAL A 281 -8.64 -10.23 -12.01
N ASN A 282 -7.74 -9.49 -12.67
CA ASN A 282 -7.53 -9.56 -14.11
C ASN A 282 -6.12 -10.08 -14.50
N GLY A 283 -5.41 -10.74 -13.59
CA GLY A 283 -4.10 -11.34 -13.87
C GLY A 283 -3.15 -11.30 -12.67
N GLY A 284 -3.35 -10.38 -11.71
CA GLY A 284 -2.60 -10.38 -10.46
C GLY A 284 -1.08 -10.29 -10.63
N TYR A 285 -0.38 -11.37 -10.31
CA TYR A 285 1.09 -11.41 -10.39
C TYR A 285 1.63 -11.52 -11.82
N ASP A 286 0.82 -11.98 -12.77
CA ASP A 286 1.25 -12.16 -14.16
C ASP A 286 1.24 -10.85 -14.97
N LEU A 287 0.59 -9.81 -14.43
CA LEU A 287 0.55 -8.48 -15.05
C LEU A 287 1.88 -7.76 -14.88
N SER A 288 2.32 -7.07 -15.94
CA SER A 288 3.41 -6.10 -15.87
C SER A 288 3.05 -4.89 -14.98
N PRO A 289 4.01 -4.14 -14.47
CA PRO A 289 3.74 -2.91 -13.72
C PRO A 289 2.89 -1.89 -14.49
N GLN A 290 3.07 -1.77 -15.81
CA GLN A 290 2.28 -0.92 -16.69
C GLN A 290 0.80 -1.33 -16.71
N GLU A 291 0.53 -2.62 -16.87
CA GLU A 291 -0.83 -3.17 -16.87
C GLU A 291 -1.48 -3.03 -15.49
N LYS A 292 -0.73 -3.28 -14.41
CA LYS A 292 -1.22 -3.09 -13.04
C LYS A 292 -1.66 -1.67 -12.78
N VAL A 293 -0.81 -0.68 -13.08
CA VAL A 293 -1.14 0.71 -12.82
C VAL A 293 -2.28 1.19 -13.71
N ARG A 294 -2.35 0.75 -14.96
CA ARG A 294 -3.46 1.08 -15.87
C ARG A 294 -4.80 0.62 -15.29
N LEU A 295 -4.88 -0.62 -14.83
CA LEU A 295 -6.08 -1.18 -14.20
C LEU A 295 -6.41 -0.51 -12.87
N ASP A 296 -5.41 -0.18 -12.06
CA ASP A 296 -5.60 0.52 -10.80
C ASP A 296 -6.09 1.96 -11.02
N VAL A 297 -5.56 2.68 -12.01
CA VAL A 297 -6.02 4.02 -12.40
C VAL A 297 -7.44 3.97 -12.96
N ASP A 298 -7.77 2.98 -13.78
CA ASP A 298 -9.12 2.76 -14.29
C ASP A 298 -10.11 2.53 -13.13
N TYR A 299 -9.78 1.68 -12.17
CA TYR A 299 -10.57 1.49 -10.96
C TYR A 299 -10.76 2.82 -10.21
N ILE A 300 -9.70 3.60 -10.00
CA ILE A 300 -9.76 4.85 -9.24
C ILE A 300 -10.67 5.87 -9.92
N ARG A 301 -10.64 5.98 -11.26
CA ARG A 301 -11.53 6.86 -12.04
C ARG A 301 -12.98 6.47 -11.90
N HIS A 302 -13.28 5.19 -12.06
CA HIS A 302 -14.64 4.68 -12.18
C HIS A 302 -15.17 4.06 -10.88
N ARG A 303 -14.45 4.20 -9.75
CA ARG A 303 -14.83 3.60 -8.47
C ARG A 303 -16.29 3.92 -8.10
N SER A 304 -17.04 2.87 -7.84
CA SER A 304 -18.45 2.89 -7.48
C SER A 304 -18.82 1.60 -6.75
N VAL A 305 -19.96 1.60 -6.06
CA VAL A 305 -20.46 0.38 -5.38
C VAL A 305 -20.63 -0.78 -6.37
N GLY A 306 -21.15 -0.50 -7.57
CA GLY A 306 -21.32 -1.53 -8.61
C GLY A 306 -19.98 -2.12 -9.08
N MET A 307 -18.94 -1.28 -9.24
CA MET A 307 -17.60 -1.75 -9.60
C MET A 307 -16.98 -2.58 -8.49
N ASP A 308 -17.14 -2.17 -7.23
CA ASP A 308 -16.67 -2.92 -6.07
C ASP A 308 -17.33 -4.31 -6.01
N LEU A 309 -18.64 -4.40 -6.19
CA LEU A 309 -19.36 -5.68 -6.24
C LEU A 309 -18.86 -6.58 -7.38
N LYS A 310 -18.64 -6.02 -8.57
CA LYS A 310 -18.09 -6.76 -9.72
C LYS A 310 -16.71 -7.35 -9.40
N ILE A 311 -15.85 -6.58 -8.70
CA ILE A 311 -14.52 -7.06 -8.29
C ILE A 311 -14.65 -8.18 -7.26
N ILE A 312 -15.59 -8.09 -6.30
CA ILE A 312 -15.83 -9.15 -5.31
C ILE A 312 -16.22 -10.46 -6.01
N PHE A 313 -17.19 -10.42 -6.93
CA PHE A 313 -17.58 -11.63 -7.66
C PHE A 313 -16.43 -12.24 -8.45
N LYS A 314 -15.62 -11.40 -9.11
CA LYS A 314 -14.40 -11.87 -9.79
C LYS A 314 -13.37 -12.45 -8.80
N THR A 315 -13.22 -11.84 -7.60
CA THR A 315 -12.30 -12.34 -6.56
C THR A 315 -12.68 -13.75 -6.13
N VAL A 316 -13.98 -14.00 -5.90
CA VAL A 316 -14.47 -15.34 -5.56
C VAL A 316 -14.09 -16.34 -6.66
N LYS A 317 -14.32 -15.98 -7.94
CA LYS A 317 -13.90 -16.82 -9.07
C LYS A 317 -12.39 -17.11 -9.03
N VAL A 318 -11.55 -16.09 -8.91
CA VAL A 318 -10.07 -16.22 -8.88
C VAL A 318 -9.60 -17.12 -7.72
N ILE A 319 -10.25 -17.08 -6.56
CA ILE A 319 -9.90 -17.95 -5.42
C ILE A 319 -10.13 -19.43 -5.79
N PHE A 320 -11.18 -19.76 -6.56
CA PHE A 320 -11.47 -21.13 -6.98
C PHE A 320 -10.65 -21.57 -8.21
N THR A 321 -10.36 -20.66 -9.15
CA THR A 321 -9.58 -20.99 -10.36
C THR A 321 -8.08 -20.94 -10.13
N HIS A 322 -7.63 -20.26 -9.05
CA HIS A 322 -6.22 -20.00 -8.71
C HIS A 322 -5.46 -19.18 -9.75
N ASP A 323 -6.15 -18.47 -10.65
CA ASP A 323 -5.55 -17.63 -11.67
C ASP A 323 -4.75 -16.47 -11.00
N GLY A 324 -3.50 -16.26 -11.45
CA GLY A 324 -2.63 -15.19 -10.92
C GLY A 324 -2.22 -15.35 -9.45
N ALA A 325 -2.26 -16.56 -8.87
CA ALA A 325 -1.70 -16.89 -7.56
C ALA A 325 -0.26 -17.40 -7.73
N LYS A 326 0.69 -16.84 -6.98
CA LYS A 326 2.09 -17.28 -6.91
C LYS A 326 2.53 -17.40 -5.46
#